data_e2df5462d6a9efc9a0a479479301a3d7
#
_entry.id   e2df5462d6a9efc9a0a479479301a3d7
#
_cell.length_a   1.000
_cell.length_b   1.000
_cell.length_c   1.000
_cell.angle_alpha   90.00
_cell.angle_beta   90.00
_cell.angle_gamma   90.00
#
_symmetry.space_group_name_H-M   'P 1'
#
loop_
_entity.id
_entity.type
_entity.pdbx_description
1 polymer ?
#
loop_
_entity_poly.entity_id
_entity_poly.type
_entity_poly.pdbx_seq_one_letter_code
_entity_poly.pdbx_strand_id
1 'polypeptide(L)'
;MLRPTGPDDAHHLRAIRQRPEVMYRWGTVEDEFPMGDEPTATRFTIFVGDETAGMVQYSEEDEPDYRSAEIDIFLDPRFHDQGLGPDALSALIRHLMEDRGHHRVVLSVDADNAQAIRAYEKTGFRRVGLMHKSGRVPGTSAWKDEYLMELVREPLDE
;
A
#
# COMPACT_ATOMS: atom_id res chain seq x y z
N MET A 1 -12.36 -8.29 2.27
CA MET A 1 -12.14 -9.24 1.14
C MET A 1 -11.39 -8.54 0.03
N LEU A 2 -10.43 -9.24 -0.58
CA LEU A 2 -9.65 -8.73 -1.71
C LEU A 2 -10.06 -9.44 -2.99
N ARG A 3 -10.20 -8.68 -4.08
CA ARG A 3 -10.37 -9.24 -5.42
C ARG A 3 -9.42 -8.52 -6.38
N PRO A 4 -8.91 -9.19 -7.41
CA PRO A 4 -8.13 -8.49 -8.43
C PRO A 4 -8.92 -7.29 -8.98
N THR A 5 -8.26 -6.14 -9.09
CA THR A 5 -8.90 -4.93 -9.57
C THR A 5 -9.24 -5.07 -11.05
N GLY A 6 -10.49 -4.78 -11.40
CA GLY A 6 -10.98 -4.82 -12.76
C GLY A 6 -11.58 -3.49 -13.20
N PRO A 7 -11.98 -3.39 -14.51
CA PRO A 7 -12.56 -2.16 -15.02
C PRO A 7 -13.82 -1.68 -14.28
N ASP A 8 -14.59 -2.61 -13.72
CA ASP A 8 -15.81 -2.27 -12.98
C ASP A 8 -15.51 -1.57 -11.67
N ASP A 9 -14.28 -1.67 -11.15
CA ASP A 9 -13.88 -1.05 -9.90
C ASP A 9 -13.43 0.41 -10.10
N ALA A 10 -13.14 0.79 -11.35
CA ALA A 10 -12.50 2.07 -11.65
C ALA A 10 -13.27 3.27 -11.11
N HIS A 11 -14.58 3.30 -11.32
CA HIS A 11 -15.41 4.43 -10.91
C HIS A 11 -15.31 4.67 -9.39
N HIS A 12 -15.47 3.63 -8.61
CA HIS A 12 -15.43 3.71 -7.15
C HIS A 12 -14.02 4.03 -6.62
N LEU A 13 -13.00 3.40 -7.19
CA LEU A 13 -11.62 3.64 -6.76
C LEU A 13 -11.16 5.06 -7.09
N ARG A 14 -11.56 5.57 -8.26
CA ARG A 14 -11.23 6.96 -8.62
C ARG A 14 -11.91 7.95 -7.68
N ALA A 15 -13.17 7.69 -7.31
CA ALA A 15 -13.89 8.53 -6.36
C ALA A 15 -13.19 8.58 -4.99
N ILE A 16 -12.71 7.43 -4.51
CA ILE A 16 -11.94 7.37 -3.26
C ILE A 16 -10.63 8.16 -3.37
N ARG A 17 -9.89 7.97 -4.47
CA ARG A 17 -8.64 8.70 -4.71
C ARG A 17 -8.82 10.21 -4.74
N GLN A 18 -10.01 10.69 -5.10
CA GLN A 18 -10.33 12.13 -5.14
C GLN A 18 -10.72 12.70 -3.78
N ARG A 19 -10.90 11.85 -2.76
CA ARG A 19 -11.13 12.36 -1.39
C ARG A 19 -9.90 13.13 -0.93
N PRO A 20 -10.06 14.32 -0.32
CA PRO A 20 -8.92 15.15 0.06
C PRO A 20 -7.88 14.40 0.91
N GLU A 21 -8.33 13.58 1.84
CA GLU A 21 -7.45 12.83 2.74
C GLU A 21 -6.59 11.82 1.98
N VAL A 22 -7.16 11.19 0.94
CA VAL A 22 -6.45 10.22 0.13
C VAL A 22 -5.53 10.92 -0.88
N MET A 23 -6.05 11.96 -1.52
CA MET A 23 -5.26 12.74 -2.47
C MET A 23 -4.03 13.37 -1.82
N TYR A 24 -4.16 13.80 -0.57
CA TYR A 24 -3.04 14.35 0.19
C TYR A 24 -1.87 13.36 0.29
N ARG A 25 -2.17 12.06 0.41
CA ARG A 25 -1.15 11.00 0.54
C ARG A 25 -0.71 10.43 -0.80
N TRP A 26 -1.65 10.22 -1.71
CA TRP A 26 -1.41 9.51 -2.97
C TRP A 26 -1.18 10.43 -4.17
N GLY A 27 -1.49 11.71 -4.05
CA GLY A 27 -1.35 12.66 -5.13
C GLY A 27 -2.53 12.64 -6.11
N THR A 28 -2.34 13.34 -7.22
CA THR A 28 -3.35 13.46 -8.27
C THR A 28 -3.64 12.11 -8.91
N VAL A 29 -4.91 11.86 -9.22
CA VAL A 29 -5.33 10.61 -9.86
C VAL A 29 -4.84 10.59 -11.31
N GLU A 30 -4.09 9.57 -11.67
CA GLU A 30 -3.59 9.36 -13.02
C GLU A 30 -4.77 9.07 -13.97
N ASP A 31 -4.65 9.49 -15.24
CA ASP A 31 -5.74 9.35 -16.21
C ASP A 31 -6.19 7.91 -16.38
N GLU A 32 -5.28 6.97 -16.37
CA GLU A 32 -5.56 5.54 -16.61
C GLU A 32 -5.85 4.75 -15.33
N PHE A 33 -5.65 5.36 -14.15
CA PHE A 33 -5.86 4.66 -12.88
C PHE A 33 -7.28 4.10 -12.81
N PRO A 34 -7.49 2.85 -12.34
CA PRO A 34 -6.49 1.91 -11.81
C PRO A 34 -5.94 0.93 -12.84
N MET A 35 -6.21 1.12 -14.11
CA MET A 35 -5.96 0.12 -15.14
C MET A 35 -4.67 0.36 -15.95
N GLY A 36 -3.96 1.43 -15.71
CA GLY A 36 -2.75 1.75 -16.44
C GLY A 36 -1.63 0.74 -16.21
N ASP A 37 -0.72 0.63 -17.19
CA ASP A 37 0.42 -0.27 -17.12
C ASP A 37 1.58 0.28 -16.28
N GLU A 38 1.53 1.54 -15.96
CA GLU A 38 2.59 2.21 -15.19
C GLU A 38 2.04 2.79 -13.90
N PRO A 39 2.71 2.55 -12.79
CA PRO A 39 3.80 1.59 -12.60
C PRO A 39 3.31 0.15 -12.70
N THR A 40 4.24 -0.79 -12.92
CA THR A 40 3.91 -2.23 -13.02
C THR A 40 3.52 -2.78 -11.65
N ALA A 41 2.32 -2.49 -11.24
CA ALA A 41 1.80 -2.93 -9.94
C ALA A 41 0.65 -3.89 -10.13
N THR A 42 0.59 -4.89 -9.26
CA THR A 42 -0.56 -5.78 -9.15
C THR A 42 -1.49 -5.18 -8.11
N ARG A 43 -2.76 -5.01 -8.48
CA ARG A 43 -3.74 -4.31 -7.65
C ARG A 43 -4.90 -5.20 -7.25
N PHE A 44 -5.30 -5.08 -5.99
CA PHE A 44 -6.49 -5.74 -5.45
C PHE A 44 -7.41 -4.68 -4.86
N THR A 45 -8.69 -4.81 -5.18
CA THR A 45 -9.73 -3.95 -4.59
C THR A 45 -10.18 -4.54 -3.27
N ILE A 46 -10.32 -3.68 -2.26
CA ILE A 46 -10.79 -4.06 -0.93
C ILE A 46 -12.28 -3.83 -0.87
N PHE A 47 -13.02 -4.85 -0.46
CA PHE A 47 -14.48 -4.79 -0.31
C PHE A 47 -14.89 -5.02 1.12
N VAL A 48 -15.93 -4.29 1.55
CA VAL A 48 -16.70 -4.55 2.77
C VAL A 48 -18.11 -4.87 2.31
N GLY A 49 -18.49 -6.16 2.36
CA GLY A 49 -19.70 -6.59 1.69
C GLY A 49 -19.59 -6.31 0.19
N ASP A 50 -20.57 -5.56 -0.34
CA ASP A 50 -20.57 -5.16 -1.74
C ASP A 50 -19.97 -3.77 -1.98
N GLU A 51 -19.53 -3.09 -0.93
CA GLU A 51 -18.98 -1.74 -1.05
C GLU A 51 -17.48 -1.77 -1.31
N THR A 52 -17.04 -0.94 -2.26
CA THR A 52 -15.62 -0.70 -2.50
C THR A 52 -15.08 0.17 -1.37
N ALA A 53 -14.09 -0.34 -0.65
CA ALA A 53 -13.51 0.34 0.52
C ALA A 53 -12.14 0.91 0.25
N GLY A 54 -11.41 0.42 -0.75
CA GLY A 54 -10.07 0.88 -1.05
C GLY A 54 -9.33 -0.08 -1.96
N MET A 55 -8.00 0.05 -1.95
CA MET A 55 -7.13 -0.73 -2.83
C MET A 55 -5.80 -1.02 -2.13
N VAL A 56 -5.27 -2.22 -2.33
CA VAL A 56 -3.88 -2.55 -2.03
C VAL A 56 -3.17 -2.88 -3.33
N GLN A 57 -1.90 -2.57 -3.40
CA GLN A 57 -1.08 -2.92 -4.56
C GLN A 57 0.30 -3.35 -4.12
N TYR A 58 0.96 -4.11 -4.98
CA TYR A 58 2.36 -4.45 -4.79
C TYR A 58 3.11 -4.44 -6.12
N SER A 59 4.40 -4.19 -6.03
CA SER A 59 5.36 -4.42 -7.11
C SER A 59 6.47 -5.32 -6.59
N GLU A 60 7.15 -6.01 -7.49
CA GLU A 60 8.15 -7.01 -7.11
C GLU A 60 9.51 -6.67 -7.69
N GLU A 61 10.55 -6.85 -6.87
CA GLU A 61 11.92 -6.93 -7.36
C GLU A 61 12.23 -8.40 -7.58
N ASP A 62 12.46 -8.77 -8.85
CA ASP A 62 12.63 -10.16 -9.26
C ASP A 62 14.08 -10.60 -9.35
N GLU A 63 15.03 -9.68 -9.17
CA GLU A 63 16.45 -10.06 -9.16
C GLU A 63 16.68 -11.08 -8.05
N PRO A 64 17.16 -12.30 -8.37
CA PRO A 64 17.23 -13.38 -7.37
C PRO A 64 17.99 -13.02 -6.10
N ASP A 65 18.99 -12.15 -6.21
CA ASP A 65 19.82 -11.77 -5.06
C ASP A 65 19.19 -10.66 -4.22
N TYR A 66 18.11 -10.03 -4.71
CA TYR A 66 17.50 -8.87 -4.06
C TYR A 66 15.97 -8.95 -4.01
N ARG A 67 15.42 -10.16 -4.03
CA ARG A 67 13.97 -10.34 -4.09
C ARG A 67 13.27 -9.67 -2.92
N SER A 68 12.26 -8.87 -3.25
CA SER A 68 11.38 -8.25 -2.27
C SER A 68 10.09 -7.83 -2.96
N ALA A 69 9.07 -7.52 -2.16
CA ALA A 69 7.87 -6.87 -2.65
C ALA A 69 7.72 -5.52 -1.95
N GLU A 70 7.23 -4.53 -2.68
CA GLU A 70 6.88 -3.22 -2.14
C GLU A 70 5.38 -3.07 -2.22
N ILE A 71 4.76 -2.60 -1.15
CA ILE A 71 3.31 -2.51 -1.05
C ILE A 71 2.85 -1.09 -0.77
N ASP A 72 1.61 -0.82 -1.12
CA ASP A 72 0.93 0.42 -0.77
C ASP A 72 -0.56 0.16 -0.64
N ILE A 73 -1.26 1.02 0.11
CA ILE A 73 -2.67 0.87 0.41
C ILE A 73 -3.33 2.23 0.55
N PHE A 74 -4.57 2.34 0.10
CA PHE A 74 -5.46 3.43 0.54
C PHE A 74 -6.83 2.88 0.87
N LEU A 75 -7.51 3.56 1.80
CA LEU A 75 -8.89 3.28 2.19
C LEU A 75 -9.71 4.55 2.05
N ASP A 76 -10.98 4.37 1.70
CA ASP A 76 -11.96 5.44 1.85
C ASP A 76 -11.98 5.85 3.34
N PRO A 77 -11.89 7.14 3.65
CA PRO A 77 -11.89 7.60 5.04
C PRO A 77 -13.07 7.08 5.88
N ARG A 78 -14.21 6.76 5.26
CA ARG A 78 -15.36 6.16 5.96
C ARG A 78 -15.01 4.84 6.66
N PHE A 79 -13.97 4.15 6.18
CA PHE A 79 -13.58 2.84 6.70
C PHE A 79 -12.32 2.89 7.57
N HIS A 80 -11.82 4.09 7.88
CA HIS A 80 -10.68 4.22 8.78
C HIS A 80 -11.05 3.77 10.21
N ASP A 81 -10.05 3.31 10.96
CA ASP A 81 -10.16 2.93 12.37
C ASP A 81 -11.14 1.77 12.65
N GLN A 82 -11.38 0.92 11.66
CA GLN A 82 -12.26 -0.25 11.80
C GLN A 82 -11.51 -1.58 11.65
N GLY A 83 -10.17 -1.55 11.65
CA GLY A 83 -9.36 -2.75 11.50
C GLY A 83 -9.23 -3.25 10.08
N LEU A 84 -9.85 -2.57 9.10
CA LEU A 84 -9.88 -3.02 7.71
C LEU A 84 -8.51 -2.95 7.04
N GLY A 85 -7.74 -1.90 7.34
CA GLY A 85 -6.39 -1.75 6.81
C GLY A 85 -5.48 -2.91 7.22
N PRO A 86 -5.33 -3.20 8.51
CA PRO A 86 -4.56 -4.37 8.96
C PRO A 86 -5.05 -5.69 8.38
N ASP A 87 -6.36 -5.89 8.26
CA ASP A 87 -6.91 -7.12 7.68
C ASP A 87 -6.51 -7.27 6.20
N ALA A 88 -6.64 -6.20 5.42
CA ALA A 88 -6.26 -6.21 4.00
C ALA A 88 -4.76 -6.42 3.84
N LEU A 89 -3.95 -5.75 4.66
CA LEU A 89 -2.50 -5.91 4.65
C LEU A 89 -2.09 -7.34 4.99
N SER A 90 -2.71 -7.94 6.01
CA SER A 90 -2.40 -9.31 6.41
C SER A 90 -2.71 -10.29 5.29
N ALA A 91 -3.83 -10.09 4.59
CA ALA A 91 -4.19 -10.95 3.45
C ALA A 91 -3.18 -10.80 2.31
N LEU A 92 -2.77 -9.58 1.99
CA LEU A 92 -1.79 -9.33 0.95
C LEU A 92 -0.44 -9.92 1.30
N ILE A 93 0.02 -9.74 2.53
CA ILE A 93 1.31 -10.27 3.00
C ILE A 93 1.32 -11.79 2.92
N ARG A 94 0.22 -12.44 3.33
CA ARG A 94 0.11 -13.90 3.21
C ARG A 94 0.26 -14.34 1.75
N HIS A 95 -0.42 -13.66 0.84
CA HIS A 95 -0.30 -13.93 -0.58
C HIS A 95 1.14 -13.78 -1.08
N LEU A 96 1.80 -12.69 -0.70
CA LEU A 96 3.17 -12.43 -1.13
C LEU A 96 4.16 -13.48 -0.60
N MET A 97 3.98 -13.92 0.64
CA MET A 97 4.89 -14.88 1.25
C MET A 97 4.58 -16.32 0.87
N GLU A 98 3.32 -16.73 0.92
CA GLU A 98 2.92 -18.12 0.66
C GLU A 98 2.81 -18.43 -0.82
N ASP A 99 2.19 -17.55 -1.59
CA ASP A 99 1.92 -17.81 -3.01
C ASP A 99 3.04 -17.31 -3.92
N ARG A 100 3.65 -16.18 -3.58
CA ARG A 100 4.69 -15.56 -4.39
C ARG A 100 6.10 -15.83 -3.88
N GLY A 101 6.26 -16.41 -2.71
CA GLY A 101 7.54 -16.85 -2.18
C GLY A 101 8.47 -15.74 -1.70
N HIS A 102 7.95 -14.57 -1.39
CA HIS A 102 8.77 -13.49 -0.85
C HIS A 102 9.13 -13.74 0.61
N HIS A 103 10.34 -13.37 0.99
CA HIS A 103 10.79 -13.38 2.38
C HIS A 103 10.82 -11.98 2.98
N ARG A 104 10.70 -10.95 2.15
CA ARG A 104 10.83 -9.55 2.58
C ARG A 104 9.82 -8.68 1.86
N VAL A 105 9.09 -7.88 2.62
CA VAL A 105 8.13 -6.89 2.11
C VAL A 105 8.50 -5.54 2.69
N VAL A 106 8.52 -4.51 1.86
CA VAL A 106 8.89 -3.16 2.24
C VAL A 106 7.81 -2.17 1.89
N LEU A 107 7.84 -1.03 2.54
CA LEU A 107 6.99 0.11 2.20
C LEU A 107 7.66 1.40 2.64
N SER A 108 7.21 2.50 2.05
CA SER A 108 7.54 3.84 2.52
C SER A 108 6.26 4.51 2.97
N VAL A 109 6.31 5.24 4.07
CA VAL A 109 5.13 5.91 4.62
C VAL A 109 5.53 7.31 5.11
N ASP A 110 4.64 8.28 4.87
CA ASP A 110 4.86 9.65 5.35
C ASP A 110 5.15 9.65 6.85
N ALA A 111 6.20 10.34 7.26
CA ALA A 111 6.64 10.33 8.66
C ALA A 111 5.58 10.87 9.62
N ASP A 112 4.70 11.75 9.13
CA ASP A 112 3.62 12.34 9.93
C ASP A 112 2.32 11.52 9.89
N ASN A 113 2.29 10.41 9.16
CA ASN A 113 1.09 9.57 9.03
C ASN A 113 1.04 8.54 10.15
N ALA A 114 0.78 9.00 11.37
CA ALA A 114 0.79 8.14 12.55
C ALA A 114 -0.22 6.99 12.46
N GLN A 115 -1.37 7.23 11.84
CA GLN A 115 -2.41 6.21 11.68
C GLN A 115 -1.91 5.05 10.82
N ALA A 116 -1.32 5.36 9.67
CA ALA A 116 -0.80 4.32 8.77
C ALA A 116 0.37 3.58 9.43
N ILE A 117 1.28 4.29 10.08
CA ILE A 117 2.42 3.68 10.78
C ILE A 117 1.93 2.68 11.82
N ARG A 118 0.92 3.04 12.62
CA ARG A 118 0.35 2.11 13.60
C ARG A 118 -0.27 0.87 12.95
N ALA A 119 -0.96 1.05 11.83
CA ALA A 119 -1.55 -0.06 11.09
C ALA A 119 -0.47 -1.02 10.57
N TYR A 120 0.62 -0.47 10.03
CA TYR A 120 1.73 -1.29 9.55
C TYR A 120 2.42 -2.01 10.71
N GLU A 121 2.66 -1.34 11.83
CA GLU A 121 3.28 -1.96 13.00
C GLU A 121 2.42 -3.11 13.55
N LYS A 122 1.09 -2.94 13.57
CA LYS A 122 0.18 -4.01 13.97
C LYS A 122 0.25 -5.22 13.07
N THR A 123 0.61 -5.01 11.80
CA THR A 123 0.72 -6.09 10.82
C THR A 123 2.07 -6.80 10.89
N GLY A 124 3.03 -6.25 11.62
CA GLY A 124 4.33 -6.86 11.83
C GLY A 124 5.50 -6.11 11.20
N PHE A 125 5.25 -4.97 10.55
CA PHE A 125 6.32 -4.14 10.01
C PHE A 125 7.07 -3.44 11.13
N ARG A 126 8.37 -3.24 10.92
CA ARG A 126 9.20 -2.43 11.79
C ARG A 126 9.81 -1.27 11.01
N ARG A 127 10.12 -0.19 11.70
CA ARG A 127 10.80 0.94 11.08
C ARG A 127 12.26 0.58 10.86
N VAL A 128 12.72 0.77 9.63
CA VAL A 128 14.14 0.62 9.29
C VAL A 128 14.85 1.93 9.54
N GLY A 129 14.28 3.04 9.09
CA GLY A 129 14.89 4.34 9.28
C GLY A 129 14.08 5.46 8.67
N LEU A 130 14.41 6.68 9.07
CA LEU A 130 13.81 7.90 8.54
C LEU A 130 14.57 8.35 7.30
N MET A 131 13.86 8.55 6.23
CA MET A 131 14.39 9.08 4.98
C MET A 131 14.03 10.56 4.91
N HIS A 132 15.04 11.41 4.73
CA HIS A 132 14.83 12.84 4.70
C HIS A 132 14.50 13.30 3.29
N LYS A 133 13.42 14.09 3.16
CA LYS A 133 12.99 14.70 1.89
C LYS A 133 12.89 13.69 0.77
N SER A 134 12.34 12.53 1.07
CA SER A 134 12.26 11.41 0.14
C SER A 134 11.01 11.44 -0.72
N GLY A 135 10.01 12.23 -0.36
CA GLY A 135 8.78 12.36 -1.13
C GLY A 135 8.38 13.81 -1.31
N ARG A 136 7.68 14.09 -2.41
CA ARG A 136 7.13 15.42 -2.66
C ARG A 136 5.78 15.54 -1.98
N VAL A 137 5.52 16.69 -1.35
CA VAL A 137 4.18 17.00 -0.85
C VAL A 137 3.29 17.25 -2.08
N PRO A 138 2.23 16.47 -2.30
CA PRO A 138 1.41 16.58 -3.51
C PRO A 138 0.90 18.01 -3.74
N GLY A 139 1.01 18.47 -4.99
CA GLY A 139 0.54 19.79 -5.39
C GLY A 139 1.45 20.94 -4.97
N THR A 140 2.64 20.64 -4.42
CA THR A 140 3.58 21.67 -3.97
C THR A 140 4.98 21.39 -4.48
N SER A 141 5.90 22.32 -4.22
CA SER A 141 7.34 22.09 -4.45
C SER A 141 8.07 21.63 -3.18
N ALA A 142 7.34 21.44 -2.08
CA ALA A 142 7.93 21.03 -0.81
C ALA A 142 8.23 19.53 -0.79
N TRP A 143 9.21 19.16 0.02
CA TRP A 143 9.60 17.76 0.24
C TRP A 143 9.22 17.34 1.66
N LYS A 144 8.89 16.07 1.81
CA LYS A 144 8.52 15.46 3.09
C LYS A 144 9.43 14.30 3.41
N ASP A 145 9.49 13.96 4.70
CA ASP A 145 10.24 12.82 5.18
C ASP A 145 9.31 11.59 5.19
N GLU A 146 9.91 10.42 4.99
CA GLU A 146 9.20 9.15 5.03
C GLU A 146 9.98 8.15 5.86
N TYR A 147 9.26 7.23 6.52
CA TYR A 147 9.89 6.05 7.09
C TYR A 147 9.92 4.93 6.06
N LEU A 148 11.07 4.28 5.96
CA LEU A 148 11.16 2.96 5.33
C LEU A 148 10.79 1.93 6.40
N MET A 149 9.85 1.05 6.08
CA MET A 149 9.44 -0.02 6.97
C MET A 149 9.60 -1.36 6.26
N GLU A 150 9.85 -2.42 7.02
CA GLU A 150 10.04 -3.76 6.46
C GLU A 150 9.36 -4.81 7.33
N LEU A 151 8.96 -5.90 6.66
CA LEU A 151 8.52 -7.13 7.31
C LEU A 151 9.33 -8.27 6.71
N VAL A 152 10.02 -9.03 7.54
CA VAL A 152 10.88 -10.12 7.10
C VAL A 152 10.35 -11.41 7.69
N ARG A 153 10.22 -12.46 6.85
CA ARG A 153 9.77 -13.76 7.30
C ARG A 153 10.79 -14.37 8.25
N GLU A 154 10.35 -14.74 9.42
CA GLU A 154 11.14 -15.42 10.45
C GLU A 154 10.86 -16.91 10.49
N PRO A 155 11.80 -17.69 10.96
CA PRO A 155 13.21 -17.53 10.72
C PRO A 155 13.54 -18.12 9.38
N LEU A 156 14.52 -17.54 8.73
CA LEU A 156 15.12 -18.23 7.62
C LEU A 156 16.09 -19.19 8.28
N ASP A 157 15.60 -20.36 8.62
CA ASP A 157 16.45 -21.39 9.17
C ASP A 157 17.48 -21.77 8.12
N GLU A 158 18.68 -21.60 8.47
CA GLU A 158 19.79 -21.99 7.66
C GLU A 158 20.13 -23.46 7.84
#